data_3d5afad5d10e4129f0bb707001a35d67
#
_entry.id   3d5afad5d10e4129f0bb707001a35d67
#
_cell.length_a   1.000
_cell.length_b   1.000
_cell.length_c   1.000
_cell.angle_alpha   90.00
_cell.angle_beta   90.00
_cell.angle_gamma   90.00
#
_symmetry.space_group_name_H-M   'P 1'
#
loop_
_entity.id
_entity.type
_entity.pdbx_description
1 polymer ?
#
loop_
_entity_poly.entity_id
_entity_poly.type
_entity_poly.pdbx_seq_one_letter_code
_entity_poly.pdbx_strand_id
1 'polypeptide(L)'
;MSKRVSVDDCRLVQLPKHMQESGSITVVENNRELPFAVKRVYYLYDVPGGEERGGHSHKQLYEFLVAASGSFDVVLDDGEHTRTVTLNRPSCGLLIVPGIWRVLNNFSSGSVCLVLTSDYYDEADYIRDYSDFKK
;
A
#
# COMPACT_ATOMS: atom_id res chain seq x y z
N MET A 1 -27.69 2.63 6.89
CA MET A 1 -26.54 3.55 6.91
C MET A 1 -25.28 2.83 6.52
N SER A 2 -24.56 3.36 5.56
CA SER A 2 -23.29 2.79 5.18
C SER A 2 -22.25 3.06 6.26
N LYS A 3 -21.46 2.06 6.60
CA LYS A 3 -20.37 2.22 7.54
C LYS A 3 -19.27 3.07 6.89
N ARG A 4 -18.78 4.05 7.60
CA ARG A 4 -17.65 4.86 7.16
C ARG A 4 -16.38 4.03 7.18
N VAL A 5 -15.56 4.15 6.13
CA VAL A 5 -14.27 3.47 6.07
C VAL A 5 -13.32 4.02 7.14
N SER A 6 -12.53 3.16 7.72
CA SER A 6 -11.59 3.49 8.80
C SER A 6 -10.19 3.05 8.43
N VAL A 7 -9.18 3.69 9.02
CA VAL A 7 -7.78 3.27 8.87
C VAL A 7 -7.59 1.81 9.35
N ASP A 8 -8.46 1.33 10.24
CA ASP A 8 -8.40 -0.05 10.72
C ASP A 8 -8.92 -1.07 9.70
N ASP A 9 -9.58 -0.61 8.64
CA ASP A 9 -9.97 -1.48 7.52
C ASP A 9 -8.77 -1.87 6.64
N CYS A 10 -7.67 -1.15 6.77
CA CYS A 10 -6.41 -1.51 6.14
C CYS A 10 -5.70 -2.55 7.00
N ARG A 11 -5.22 -3.63 6.39
CA ARG A 11 -4.70 -4.77 7.14
C ARG A 11 -3.30 -5.15 6.72
N LEU A 12 -2.47 -5.48 7.72
CA LEU A 12 -1.20 -6.16 7.48
C LEU A 12 -1.48 -7.64 7.23
N VAL A 13 -0.89 -8.17 6.18
CA VAL A 13 -1.06 -9.56 5.77
C VAL A 13 0.30 -10.25 5.78
N GLN A 14 0.43 -11.32 6.56
CA GLN A 14 1.62 -12.15 6.53
C GLN A 14 1.57 -13.04 5.30
N LEU A 15 2.60 -12.96 4.48
CA LEU A 15 2.67 -13.69 3.22
C LEU A 15 3.41 -15.01 3.41
N PRO A 16 3.06 -16.04 2.63
CA PRO A 16 3.83 -17.30 2.67
C PRO A 16 5.30 -17.03 2.35
N LYS A 17 6.17 -17.55 3.19
CA LYS A 17 7.61 -17.39 3.04
C LYS A 17 8.28 -18.76 3.05
N HIS A 18 8.98 -19.06 1.98
CA HIS A 18 9.72 -20.31 1.85
C HIS A 18 11.20 -20.01 1.96
N MET A 19 11.83 -20.44 3.06
CA MET A 19 13.23 -20.17 3.39
C MET A 19 14.11 -21.33 2.99
N GLN A 20 15.22 -21.01 2.31
CA GLN A 20 16.28 -21.97 1.97
C GLN A 20 17.64 -21.27 2.14
N GLU A 21 18.72 -22.06 2.21
CA GLU A 21 20.07 -21.48 2.30
C GLU A 21 20.39 -20.58 1.10
N SER A 22 19.86 -20.93 -0.07
CA SER A 22 20.06 -20.16 -1.30
C SER A 22 19.18 -18.91 -1.40
N GLY A 23 18.32 -18.67 -0.43
CA GLY A 23 17.43 -17.52 -0.42
C GLY A 23 16.01 -17.87 -0.01
N SER A 24 15.15 -16.86 0.03
CA SER A 24 13.74 -17.02 0.41
C SER A 24 12.82 -16.64 -0.73
N ILE A 25 11.66 -17.26 -0.80
CA ILE A 25 10.61 -16.94 -1.75
C ILE A 25 9.37 -16.52 -0.96
N THR A 26 8.75 -15.42 -1.36
CA THR A 26 7.45 -15.00 -0.84
C THR A 26 6.46 -14.98 -2.00
N VAL A 27 5.27 -15.50 -1.77
CA VAL A 27 4.26 -15.71 -2.80
C VAL A 27 3.04 -14.85 -2.53
N VAL A 28 2.51 -14.22 -3.59
CA VAL A 28 1.24 -13.49 -3.55
C VAL A 28 0.41 -13.95 -4.74
N GLU A 29 -0.76 -14.53 -4.46
CA GLU A 29 -1.64 -15.04 -5.51
C GLU A 29 -3.02 -14.40 -5.44
N ASN A 30 -3.65 -14.25 -6.61
CA ASN A 30 -4.99 -13.72 -6.70
C ASN A 30 -5.98 -14.57 -5.91
N ASN A 31 -6.85 -13.91 -5.16
CA ASN A 31 -7.93 -14.56 -4.39
C ASN A 31 -7.43 -15.56 -3.35
N ARG A 32 -6.18 -15.43 -2.93
CA ARG A 32 -5.60 -16.16 -1.81
C ARG A 32 -5.11 -15.19 -0.75
N GLU A 33 -3.89 -14.66 -0.90
CA GLU A 33 -3.38 -13.61 0.00
C GLU A 33 -4.09 -12.29 -0.24
N LEU A 34 -4.56 -12.06 -1.48
CA LEU A 34 -5.25 -10.82 -1.86
C LEU A 34 -6.75 -11.07 -2.00
N PRO A 35 -7.60 -10.11 -1.58
CA PRO A 35 -9.05 -10.20 -1.79
C PRO A 35 -9.48 -9.76 -3.19
N PHE A 36 -8.55 -9.65 -4.13
CA PHE A 36 -8.84 -9.18 -5.49
C PHE A 36 -7.88 -9.84 -6.48
N ALA A 37 -8.22 -9.75 -7.77
CA ALA A 37 -7.33 -10.14 -8.85
C ALA A 37 -6.44 -8.96 -9.24
N VAL A 38 -5.14 -9.19 -9.33
CA VAL A 38 -4.18 -8.15 -9.70
C VAL A 38 -4.30 -7.84 -11.19
N LYS A 39 -4.49 -6.57 -11.52
CA LYS A 39 -4.53 -6.09 -12.91
C LYS A 39 -3.37 -5.19 -13.26
N ARG A 40 -2.68 -4.63 -12.25
CA ARG A 40 -1.56 -3.73 -12.48
C ARG A 40 -0.55 -3.91 -11.35
N VAL A 41 0.73 -3.86 -11.72
CA VAL A 41 1.85 -3.85 -10.77
C VAL A 41 2.69 -2.62 -11.08
N TYR A 42 3.04 -1.87 -10.06
CA TYR A 42 4.04 -0.81 -10.19
C TYR A 42 4.93 -0.81 -8.95
N TYR A 43 6.07 -0.14 -9.04
CA TYR A 43 6.96 -0.06 -7.90
C TYR A 43 7.69 1.28 -7.88
N LEU A 44 7.90 1.77 -6.67
CA LEU A 44 8.62 3.01 -6.41
C LEU A 44 10.02 2.65 -5.96
N TYR A 45 11.00 3.34 -6.51
CA TYR A 45 12.41 3.12 -6.18
C TYR A 45 13.17 4.43 -6.36
N ASP A 46 14.41 4.47 -5.84
CA ASP A 46 15.25 5.66 -5.89
C ASP A 46 14.57 6.90 -5.27
N VAL A 47 13.75 6.69 -4.24
CA VAL A 47 13.12 7.81 -3.54
C VAL A 47 14.17 8.48 -2.66
N PRO A 48 14.47 9.78 -2.88
CA PRO A 48 15.46 10.49 -2.05
C PRO A 48 15.01 10.56 -0.59
N GLY A 49 15.98 10.54 0.32
CA GLY A 49 15.69 10.69 1.73
C GLY A 49 14.96 12.00 2.01
N GLY A 50 13.93 11.93 2.84
CA GLY A 50 13.10 13.08 3.18
C GLY A 50 11.96 13.38 2.24
N GLU A 51 11.88 12.70 1.09
CA GLU A 51 10.78 12.90 0.14
C GLU A 51 9.56 12.07 0.50
N GLU A 52 8.39 12.59 0.16
CA GLU A 52 7.12 11.90 0.30
C GLU A 52 6.58 11.49 -1.06
N ARG A 53 5.84 10.39 -1.10
CA ARG A 53 5.22 9.89 -2.32
C ARG A 53 3.77 9.48 -2.04
N GLY A 54 2.94 9.54 -3.09
CA GLY A 54 1.62 8.92 -3.08
C GLY A 54 0.57 9.62 -2.22
N GLY A 55 0.64 10.94 -2.06
CA GLY A 55 -0.41 11.69 -1.37
C GLY A 55 -1.70 11.72 -2.19
N HIS A 56 -2.54 10.69 -1.99
CA HIS A 56 -3.82 10.58 -2.70
C HIS A 56 -4.70 9.53 -2.03
N SER A 57 -5.93 9.46 -2.49
CA SER A 57 -6.90 8.42 -2.14
C SER A 57 -7.49 7.86 -3.43
N HIS A 58 -8.10 6.68 -3.33
CA HIS A 58 -8.82 6.04 -4.44
C HIS A 58 -10.28 5.88 -4.09
N LYS A 59 -11.15 6.04 -5.08
CA LYS A 59 -12.59 5.87 -4.89
C LYS A 59 -13.00 4.40 -4.86
N GLN A 60 -12.37 3.56 -5.69
CA GLN A 60 -12.73 2.14 -5.83
C GLN A 60 -11.55 1.19 -5.77
N LEU A 61 -10.33 1.66 -6.07
CA LEU A 61 -9.15 0.81 -6.20
C LEU A 61 -8.68 0.29 -4.84
N TYR A 62 -8.36 -1.00 -4.79
CA TYR A 62 -7.61 -1.61 -3.70
C TYR A 62 -6.14 -1.68 -4.08
N GLU A 63 -5.28 -1.46 -3.11
CA GLU A 63 -3.83 -1.57 -3.29
C GLU A 63 -3.25 -2.49 -2.24
N PHE A 64 -2.20 -3.21 -2.63
CA PHE A 64 -1.44 -4.04 -1.72
C PHE A 64 0.04 -3.66 -1.85
N LEU A 65 0.62 -3.19 -0.76
CA LEU A 65 1.98 -2.64 -0.72
C LEU A 65 2.92 -3.59 -0.01
N VAL A 66 4.10 -3.80 -0.59
CA VAL A 66 5.15 -4.64 0.00
C VAL A 66 6.48 -3.89 -0.08
N ALA A 67 7.24 -3.91 1.01
CA ALA A 67 8.64 -3.45 0.98
C ALA A 67 9.49 -4.59 0.39
N ALA A 68 9.63 -4.62 -0.92
CA ALA A 68 10.42 -5.64 -1.60
C ALA A 68 11.89 -5.52 -1.26
N SER A 69 12.34 -4.32 -0.88
CA SER A 69 13.68 -4.02 -0.38
C SER A 69 13.60 -2.84 0.56
N GLY A 70 14.42 -2.83 1.61
CA GLY A 70 14.50 -1.72 2.54
C GLY A 70 13.24 -1.54 3.38
N SER A 71 12.96 -0.28 3.73
CA SER A 71 11.83 0.06 4.58
C SER A 71 11.27 1.44 4.25
N PHE A 72 10.00 1.63 4.58
CA PHE A 72 9.33 2.92 4.49
C PHE A 72 8.09 2.90 5.38
N ASP A 73 7.55 4.08 5.64
CA ASP A 73 6.32 4.24 6.40
C ASP A 73 5.16 4.56 5.46
N VAL A 74 3.99 4.03 5.80
CA VAL A 74 2.73 4.35 5.14
C VAL A 74 1.84 5.04 6.17
N VAL A 75 1.51 6.30 5.91
CA VAL A 75 0.60 7.07 6.76
C VAL A 75 -0.79 6.97 6.16
N LEU A 76 -1.70 6.35 6.90
CA LEU A 76 -3.10 6.14 6.52
C LEU A 76 -3.96 7.18 7.23
N ASP A 77 -4.94 7.74 6.52
CA ASP A 77 -5.80 8.79 7.05
C ASP A 77 -7.22 8.57 6.52
N ASP A 78 -8.19 8.43 7.44
CA ASP A 78 -9.60 8.25 7.08
C ASP A 78 -10.40 9.55 7.18
N GLY A 79 -9.73 10.68 7.44
CA GLY A 79 -10.38 11.97 7.63
C GLY A 79 -10.63 12.32 9.10
N GLU A 80 -10.59 11.35 9.98
CA GLU A 80 -10.76 11.56 11.43
C GLU A 80 -9.57 11.05 12.22
N HIS A 81 -9.01 9.91 11.79
CA HIS A 81 -7.90 9.27 12.47
C HIS A 81 -6.77 8.98 11.48
N THR A 82 -5.57 8.92 12.01
CA THR A 82 -4.39 8.52 11.23
C THR A 82 -3.75 7.29 11.86
N ARG A 83 -3.08 6.51 11.03
CA ARG A 83 -2.35 5.32 11.46
C ARG A 83 -1.09 5.21 10.60
N THR A 84 0.06 5.03 11.22
CA THR A 84 1.32 4.83 10.52
C THR A 84 1.71 3.36 10.60
N VAL A 85 1.98 2.77 9.46
CA VAL A 85 2.43 1.38 9.34
C VAL A 85 3.81 1.39 8.71
N THR A 86 4.78 0.77 9.37
CA THR A 86 6.12 0.60 8.82
C THR A 86 6.20 -0.73 8.09
N LEU A 87 6.57 -0.67 6.80
CA LEU A 87 6.85 -1.86 6.02
C LEU A 87 8.36 -2.02 5.89
N ASN A 88 8.90 -3.12 6.39
CA ASN A 88 10.34 -3.36 6.43
C ASN A 88 10.73 -4.80 6.11
N ARG A 89 9.78 -5.60 5.58
CA ARG A 89 10.03 -7.00 5.24
C ARG A 89 9.28 -7.37 3.96
N PRO A 90 9.92 -8.13 3.06
CA PRO A 90 9.23 -8.56 1.84
C PRO A 90 8.12 -9.60 2.09
N SER A 91 8.07 -10.22 3.27
CA SER A 91 7.08 -11.24 3.59
C SER A 91 5.84 -10.70 4.30
N CYS A 92 5.67 -9.39 4.33
CA CYS A 92 4.50 -8.76 4.94
C CYS A 92 4.00 -7.66 4.03
N GLY A 93 2.70 -7.64 3.73
CA GLY A 93 2.11 -6.60 2.90
C GLY A 93 1.00 -5.85 3.62
N LEU A 94 0.69 -4.68 3.11
CA LEU A 94 -0.38 -3.83 3.64
C LEU A 94 -1.48 -3.69 2.60
N LEU A 95 -2.68 -4.14 2.94
CA LEU A 95 -3.86 -3.93 2.12
C LEU A 95 -4.45 -2.56 2.43
N ILE A 96 -4.54 -1.70 1.42
CA ILE A 96 -5.18 -0.39 1.54
C ILE A 96 -6.50 -0.44 0.78
N VAL A 97 -7.58 -0.19 1.51
CA VAL A 97 -8.93 -0.21 0.94
C VAL A 97 -9.27 1.16 0.33
N PRO A 98 -10.27 1.23 -0.58
CA PRO A 98 -10.71 2.52 -1.12
C PRO A 98 -11.17 3.48 -0.01
N GLY A 99 -11.07 4.78 -0.26
CA GLY A 99 -11.53 5.79 0.68
C GLY A 99 -10.54 6.16 1.76
N ILE A 100 -9.32 5.69 1.67
CA ILE A 100 -8.24 6.03 2.61
C ILE A 100 -7.23 6.92 1.90
N TRP A 101 -6.93 8.06 2.51
CA TRP A 101 -5.83 8.93 2.08
C TRP A 101 -4.54 8.31 2.57
N ARG A 102 -3.54 8.26 1.71
CA ARG A 102 -2.27 7.66 2.08
C ARG A 102 -1.09 8.47 1.58
N VAL A 103 -0.05 8.51 2.39
CA VAL A 103 1.23 9.13 2.06
C VAL A 103 2.33 8.13 2.45
N LEU A 104 3.31 7.97 1.57
CA LEU A 104 4.49 7.14 1.84
C LEU A 104 5.68 8.07 2.12
N ASN A 105 6.40 7.80 3.19
CA ASN A 105 7.57 8.60 3.57
C ASN A 105 8.60 7.75 4.31
N ASN A 106 9.65 8.41 4.76
CA ASN A 106 10.71 7.78 5.55
C ASN A 106 11.34 6.58 4.85
N PHE A 107 11.63 6.72 3.54
CA PHE A 107 12.23 5.66 2.75
C PHE A 107 13.70 5.46 3.13
N SER A 108 14.09 4.21 3.37
CA SER A 108 15.50 3.87 3.54
C SER A 108 16.21 3.88 2.18
N SER A 109 17.54 3.96 2.21
CA SER A 109 18.33 3.88 0.98
C SER A 109 18.14 2.53 0.30
N GLY A 110 17.90 2.55 -1.02
CA GLY A 110 17.70 1.33 -1.80
C GLY A 110 16.36 0.65 -1.57
N SER A 111 15.39 1.33 -0.91
CA SER A 111 14.07 0.75 -0.70
C SER A 111 13.29 0.63 -2.00
N VAL A 112 12.45 -0.39 -2.07
CA VAL A 112 11.55 -0.63 -3.20
C VAL A 112 10.15 -0.89 -2.64
N CYS A 113 9.20 -0.04 -3.01
CA CYS A 113 7.80 -0.25 -2.68
C CYS A 113 7.11 -0.90 -3.88
N LEU A 114 6.76 -2.17 -3.74
CA LEU A 114 6.01 -2.92 -4.75
C LEU A 114 4.53 -2.75 -4.48
N VAL A 115 3.75 -2.37 -5.50
CA VAL A 115 2.32 -2.15 -5.36
C VAL A 115 1.55 -3.00 -6.36
N LEU A 116 0.60 -3.77 -5.84
CA LEU A 116 -0.32 -4.60 -6.63
C LEU A 116 -1.71 -3.95 -6.54
N THR A 117 -2.39 -3.78 -7.66
CA THR A 117 -3.67 -3.07 -7.67
C THR A 117 -4.78 -3.90 -8.26
N SER A 118 -6.01 -3.58 -7.83
CA SER A 118 -7.22 -4.30 -8.22
C SER A 118 -7.76 -3.88 -9.59
N ASP A 119 -7.20 -2.82 -10.20
CA ASP A 119 -7.66 -2.35 -11.50
C ASP A 119 -6.51 -1.66 -12.24
N TYR A 120 -6.75 -1.36 -13.50
CA TYR A 120 -5.83 -0.60 -14.34
C TYR A 120 -5.77 0.86 -13.87
N TYR A 121 -4.77 1.59 -14.33
CA TYR A 121 -4.65 3.00 -14.03
C TYR A 121 -5.87 3.76 -14.58
N ASP A 122 -6.48 4.56 -13.72
CA ASP A 122 -7.62 5.41 -14.08
C ASP A 122 -7.55 6.68 -13.23
N GLU A 123 -7.18 7.80 -13.86
CA GLU A 123 -7.04 9.08 -13.14
C GLU A 123 -8.36 9.51 -12.50
N ALA A 124 -9.50 9.14 -13.10
CA ALA A 124 -10.81 9.48 -12.55
C ALA A 124 -11.08 8.83 -11.19
N ASP A 125 -10.35 7.76 -10.84
CA ASP A 125 -10.46 7.07 -9.55
C ASP A 125 -9.65 7.76 -8.46
N TYR A 126 -8.71 8.66 -8.81
CA TYR A 126 -7.85 9.35 -7.84
C TYR A 126 -8.53 10.55 -7.23
N ILE A 127 -8.29 10.75 -5.95
CA ILE A 127 -8.51 12.02 -5.25
C ILE A 127 -7.13 12.49 -4.83
N ARG A 128 -6.64 13.56 -5.48
CA ARG A 128 -5.27 14.03 -5.29
C ARG A 128 -5.16 15.25 -4.38
N ASP A 129 -6.29 15.88 -4.07
CA ASP A 129 -6.34 17.04 -3.20
C ASP A 129 -6.98 16.61 -1.87
N TYR A 130 -6.27 16.84 -0.78
CA TYR A 130 -6.73 16.43 0.55
C TYR A 130 -8.05 17.11 0.94
N SER A 131 -8.26 18.37 0.53
CA SER A 131 -9.52 19.05 0.82
C SER A 131 -10.71 18.38 0.11
N ASP A 132 -10.49 17.82 -1.09
CA ASP A 132 -11.53 17.07 -1.79
C ASP A 132 -11.80 15.74 -1.10
N PHE A 133 -10.75 15.11 -0.57
CA PHE A 133 -10.87 13.87 0.19
C PHE A 133 -11.72 14.06 1.45
N LYS A 134 -11.54 15.19 2.14
CA LYS A 134 -12.23 15.46 3.40
C LYS A 134 -13.72 15.81 3.23
N LYS A 135 -14.15 16.09 2.02
CA LYS A 135 -15.56 16.48 1.78
C LYS A 135 -16.55 15.34 2.03
#